data_247bd29ebfd085ab9c1bcf9f67e11902
#
_entry.id   247bd29ebfd085ab9c1bcf9f67e11902
#
_cell.length_a   1.000
_cell.length_b   1.000
_cell.length_c   1.000
_cell.angle_alpha   90.00
_cell.angle_beta   90.00
_cell.angle_gamma   90.00
#
_symmetry.space_group_name_H-M   'P 1'
#
loop_
_entity.id
_entity.type
_entity.pdbx_description
1 polymer ?
#
loop_
_entity_poly.entity_id
_entity_poly.type
_entity_poly.pdbx_seq_one_letter_code
_entity_poly.pdbx_strand_id
1 'polypeptide(L)'
;MATMVHPDSWFIVVNPASGGGRARRYAPRLRAALDRRRLPYQCVATATAGDAHGLVAEALKDGHRRLLALGGDGSFHELVNALVAQAHVPPAQCLAAVAAHGTGNDWARTLQVPDDPQHLAACMARARGR
;
A
#
# COMPACT_ATOMS: atom_id res chain seq x y z
N MET A 1 16.29 18.04 -9.79
CA MET A 1 15.28 17.50 -10.69
C MET A 1 14.64 16.28 -10.07
N ALA A 2 13.32 16.27 -9.98
CA ALA A 2 12.63 15.16 -9.35
C ALA A 2 12.69 13.93 -10.27
N THR A 3 13.05 12.79 -9.69
CA THR A 3 13.04 11.52 -10.41
C THR A 3 11.62 11.00 -10.46
N MET A 4 11.09 10.80 -11.66
CA MET A 4 9.75 10.21 -11.80
C MET A 4 9.80 8.73 -11.49
N VAL A 5 8.88 8.27 -10.66
CA VAL A 5 8.74 6.84 -10.42
C VAL A 5 8.08 6.16 -11.62
N HIS A 6 8.36 4.87 -11.78
CA HIS A 6 7.75 4.09 -12.84
C HIS A 6 6.22 4.08 -12.67
N PRO A 7 5.45 4.20 -13.77
CA PRO A 7 3.98 4.23 -13.66
C PRO A 7 3.36 3.02 -12.98
N ASP A 8 4.01 1.87 -13.05
CA ASP A 8 3.52 0.64 -12.42
C ASP A 8 4.00 0.47 -10.98
N SER A 9 4.80 1.40 -10.47
CA SER A 9 5.38 1.29 -9.13
C SER A 9 4.29 1.42 -8.05
N TRP A 10 4.38 0.55 -7.05
CA TRP A 10 3.51 0.60 -5.89
C TRP A 10 4.20 1.26 -4.71
N PHE A 11 3.46 2.11 -4.02
CA PHE A 11 3.90 2.67 -2.76
C PHE A 11 3.21 1.91 -1.63
N ILE A 12 3.99 1.21 -0.82
CA ILE A 12 3.48 0.30 0.20
C ILE A 12 3.73 0.91 1.57
N VAL A 13 2.67 1.17 2.30
CA VAL A 13 2.74 1.70 3.66
C VAL A 13 2.48 0.55 4.62
N VAL A 14 3.47 0.23 5.45
CA VAL A 14 3.39 -0.89 6.40
C VAL A 14 3.17 -0.35 7.80
N ASN A 15 2.15 -0.88 8.48
CA ASN A 15 2.02 -0.72 9.92
C ASN A 15 2.61 -1.98 10.58
N PRO A 16 3.87 -1.93 11.04
CA PRO A 16 4.56 -3.16 11.46
C PRO A 16 3.97 -3.80 12.69
N ALA A 17 3.26 -3.04 13.52
CA ALA A 17 2.63 -3.57 14.73
C ALA A 17 1.30 -4.27 14.45
N SER A 18 0.75 -4.10 13.26
CA SER A 18 -0.57 -4.63 12.92
C SER A 18 -0.60 -6.16 13.02
N GLY A 19 -1.68 -6.69 13.57
CA GLY A 19 -1.88 -8.12 13.72
C GLY A 19 -0.86 -8.79 14.64
N GLY A 20 -0.40 -8.08 15.68
CA GLY A 20 0.61 -8.63 16.59
C GLY A 20 1.96 -8.85 15.91
N GLY A 21 2.29 -8.03 14.94
CA GLY A 21 3.54 -8.13 14.19
C GLY A 21 3.42 -8.94 12.89
N ARG A 22 2.22 -9.39 12.53
CA ARG A 22 2.04 -10.14 11.27
C ARG A 22 2.40 -9.31 10.05
N ALA A 23 2.02 -8.02 10.05
CA ALA A 23 2.35 -7.14 8.93
C ALA A 23 3.86 -7.02 8.75
N ARG A 24 4.61 -6.89 9.85
CA ARG A 24 6.06 -6.83 9.80
C ARG A 24 6.67 -8.13 9.23
N ARG A 25 6.11 -9.28 9.59
CA ARG A 25 6.58 -10.57 9.09
C ARG A 25 6.18 -10.82 7.64
N TYR A 26 5.02 -10.30 7.25
CA TYR A 26 4.51 -10.45 5.89
C TYR A 26 5.28 -9.60 4.87
N ALA A 27 5.69 -8.40 5.26
CA ALA A 27 6.29 -7.43 4.35
C ALA A 27 7.49 -7.99 3.58
N PRO A 28 8.47 -8.67 4.20
CA PRO A 28 9.60 -9.23 3.43
C PRO A 28 9.15 -10.28 2.42
N ARG A 29 8.13 -11.05 2.74
CA ARG A 29 7.59 -12.07 1.83
C ARG A 29 6.93 -11.45 0.61
N LEU A 30 6.18 -10.36 0.84
CA LEU A 30 5.57 -9.63 -0.27
C LEU A 30 6.65 -8.97 -1.14
N ARG A 31 7.64 -8.37 -0.52
CA ARG A 31 8.75 -7.74 -1.25
C ARG A 31 9.46 -8.77 -2.14
N ALA A 32 9.73 -9.96 -1.61
CA ALA A 32 10.36 -11.01 -2.39
C ALA A 32 9.48 -11.44 -3.59
N ALA A 33 8.18 -11.51 -3.39
CA ALA A 33 7.24 -11.86 -4.46
C ALA A 33 7.18 -10.77 -5.55
N LEU A 34 7.23 -9.51 -5.15
CA LEU A 34 7.27 -8.40 -6.10
C LEU A 34 8.59 -8.37 -6.86
N ASP A 35 9.71 -8.64 -6.18
CA ASP A 35 11.01 -8.70 -6.83
C ASP A 35 11.07 -9.79 -7.90
N ARG A 36 10.48 -10.95 -7.63
CA ARG A 36 10.42 -12.04 -8.62
C ARG A 36 9.67 -11.65 -9.87
N ARG A 37 8.68 -10.77 -9.74
CA ARG A 37 7.89 -10.29 -10.87
C ARG A 37 8.48 -9.04 -11.50
N ARG A 38 9.58 -8.53 -10.95
CA ARG A 38 10.21 -7.29 -11.38
C ARG A 38 9.22 -6.12 -11.36
N LEU A 39 8.28 -6.16 -10.42
CA LEU A 39 7.32 -5.09 -10.23
C LEU A 39 7.95 -4.04 -9.31
N PRO A 40 8.13 -2.81 -9.76
CA PRO A 40 8.77 -1.79 -8.93
C PRO A 40 7.86 -1.39 -7.77
N TYR A 41 8.48 -1.10 -6.63
CA TYR A 41 7.76 -0.65 -5.43
C TYR A 41 8.70 0.14 -4.53
N GLN A 42 8.08 0.90 -3.63
CA GLN A 42 8.74 1.52 -2.50
C GLN A 42 7.96 1.14 -1.26
N CYS A 43 8.64 0.64 -0.24
CA CYS A 43 7.99 0.16 0.98
C CYS A 43 8.49 0.98 2.16
N VAL A 44 7.56 1.58 2.90
CA VAL A 44 7.86 2.39 4.08
C VAL A 44 7.04 1.92 5.25
N ALA A 45 7.60 2.03 6.45
CA ALA A 45 6.91 1.67 7.69
C ALA A 45 6.47 2.93 8.41
N THR A 46 5.27 2.88 9.01
CA THR A 46 4.82 3.94 9.89
C THR A 46 5.38 3.72 11.29
N ALA A 47 5.74 4.80 11.97
CA ALA A 47 6.21 4.76 13.35
C ALA A 47 5.08 5.13 14.32
N THR A 48 4.23 6.06 13.93
CA THR A 48 3.14 6.55 14.77
C THR A 48 1.87 6.74 13.94
N ALA A 49 0.74 6.85 14.64
CA ALA A 49 -0.52 7.20 14.00
C ALA A 49 -0.39 8.58 13.33
N GLY A 50 -0.93 8.71 12.14
CA GLY A 50 -0.87 9.96 11.39
C GLY A 50 0.31 10.07 10.42
N ASP A 51 1.32 9.21 10.54
CA ASP A 51 2.47 9.22 9.63
C ASP A 51 2.04 9.06 8.16
N ALA A 52 0.95 8.34 7.93
CA ALA A 52 0.50 8.06 6.57
C ALA A 52 0.21 9.33 5.76
N HIS A 53 -0.26 10.39 6.40
CA HIS A 53 -0.58 11.63 5.68
C HIS A 53 0.65 12.21 4.98
N GLY A 54 1.76 12.34 5.70
CA GLY A 54 2.99 12.86 5.13
C GLY A 54 3.59 11.92 4.09
N LEU A 55 3.58 10.62 4.39
CA LEU A 55 4.13 9.62 3.48
C LEU A 55 3.39 9.55 2.16
N VAL A 56 2.05 9.58 2.21
CA VAL A 56 1.23 9.53 0.99
C VAL A 56 1.39 10.81 0.18
N ALA A 57 1.41 11.98 0.84
CA ALA A 57 1.60 13.24 0.13
C ALA A 57 2.93 13.26 -0.62
N GLU A 58 4.02 12.81 0.02
CA GLU A 58 5.32 12.71 -0.63
C GLU A 58 5.32 11.71 -1.79
N ALA A 59 4.70 10.56 -1.59
CA ALA A 59 4.63 9.54 -2.63
C ALA A 59 3.93 10.05 -3.88
N LEU A 60 2.84 10.79 -3.70
CA LEU A 60 2.10 11.36 -4.83
C LEU A 60 2.90 12.45 -5.55
N LYS A 61 3.66 13.26 -4.80
CA LYS A 61 4.56 14.25 -5.40
C LYS A 61 5.64 13.57 -6.23
N ASP A 62 6.12 12.41 -5.78
CA ASP A 62 7.15 11.64 -6.48
C ASP A 62 6.62 10.94 -7.72
N GLY A 63 5.31 10.89 -7.91
CA GLY A 63 4.70 10.30 -9.09
C GLY A 63 3.99 8.97 -8.85
N HIS A 64 3.95 8.47 -7.62
CA HIS A 64 3.20 7.25 -7.31
C HIS A 64 1.71 7.48 -7.51
N ARG A 65 1.03 6.48 -8.08
CA ARG A 65 -0.43 6.49 -8.27
C ARG A 65 -1.09 5.22 -7.77
N ARG A 66 -0.29 4.26 -7.30
CA ARG A 66 -0.73 2.97 -6.79
C ARG A 66 -0.25 2.82 -5.37
N LEU A 67 -1.18 2.68 -4.44
CA LEU A 67 -0.92 2.71 -3.01
C LEU A 67 -1.45 1.43 -2.38
N LEU A 68 -0.65 0.80 -1.51
CA LEU A 68 -1.06 -0.38 -0.76
C LEU A 68 -0.85 -0.13 0.72
N ALA A 69 -1.88 -0.37 1.52
CA ALA A 69 -1.75 -0.40 2.96
C ALA A 69 -1.53 -1.84 3.41
N LEU A 70 -0.44 -2.09 4.11
CA LEU A 70 -0.15 -3.38 4.70
C LEU A 70 -0.36 -3.26 6.20
N GLY A 71 -1.48 -3.79 6.68
CA GLY A 71 -1.89 -3.65 8.07
C GLY A 71 -3.31 -4.11 8.26
N GLY A 72 -4.06 -3.44 9.12
CA GLY A 72 -5.46 -3.74 9.37
C GLY A 72 -6.39 -2.73 8.70
N ASP A 73 -7.66 -2.78 9.10
CA ASP A 73 -8.67 -1.86 8.59
C ASP A 73 -8.32 -0.41 8.89
N GLY A 74 -7.73 -0.15 10.08
CA GLY A 74 -7.29 1.19 10.44
C GLY A 74 -6.19 1.72 9.52
N SER A 75 -5.26 0.86 9.11
CA SER A 75 -4.20 1.24 8.20
C SER A 75 -4.74 1.64 6.83
N PHE A 76 -5.71 0.89 6.33
CA PHE A 76 -6.36 1.22 5.07
C PHE A 76 -7.15 2.53 5.19
N HIS A 77 -7.85 2.70 6.29
CA HIS A 77 -8.61 3.91 6.56
C HIS A 77 -7.70 5.14 6.58
N GLU A 78 -6.54 5.05 7.25
CA GLU A 78 -5.56 6.13 7.25
C GLU A 78 -5.04 6.43 5.85
N LEU A 79 -4.77 5.39 5.05
CA LEU A 79 -4.29 5.55 3.69
C LEU A 79 -5.31 6.33 2.85
N VAL A 80 -6.58 5.94 2.93
CA VAL A 80 -7.66 6.59 2.18
C VAL A 80 -7.84 8.02 2.64
N ASN A 81 -7.83 8.26 3.95
CA ASN A 81 -7.95 9.62 4.49
C ASN A 81 -6.80 10.51 4.04
N ALA A 82 -5.58 9.97 4.02
CA ALA A 82 -4.42 10.70 3.54
C ALA A 82 -4.56 11.07 2.06
N LEU A 83 -5.06 10.12 1.26
CA LEU A 83 -5.26 10.34 -0.16
C LEU A 83 -6.30 11.44 -0.40
N VAL A 84 -7.40 11.42 0.34
CA VAL A 84 -8.47 12.42 0.20
C VAL A 84 -8.03 13.80 0.71
N ALA A 85 -7.19 13.84 1.75
CA ALA A 85 -6.80 15.10 2.37
C ALA A 85 -5.80 15.92 1.54
N GLN A 86 -5.03 15.28 0.66
CA GLN A 86 -4.05 15.99 -0.15
C GLN A 86 -4.70 16.59 -1.40
N ALA A 87 -4.12 17.67 -1.92
CA ALA A 87 -4.70 18.43 -3.02
C ALA A 87 -3.89 18.35 -4.33
N HIS A 88 -2.76 17.65 -4.33
CA HIS A 88 -1.89 17.61 -5.51
C HIS A 88 -2.44 16.72 -6.63
N VAL A 89 -3.05 15.61 -6.28
CA VAL A 89 -3.51 14.61 -7.23
C VAL A 89 -4.95 14.24 -6.90
N PRO A 90 -5.86 14.30 -7.89
CA PRO A 90 -7.22 13.85 -7.65
C PRO A 90 -7.26 12.37 -7.24
N PRO A 91 -7.96 12.02 -6.15
CA PRO A 91 -8.04 10.63 -5.72
C PRO A 91 -8.52 9.67 -6.80
N ALA A 92 -9.34 10.13 -7.73
CA ALA A 92 -9.84 9.31 -8.83
C ALA A 92 -8.73 8.82 -9.77
N GLN A 93 -7.56 9.46 -9.74
CA GLN A 93 -6.40 9.04 -10.55
C GLN A 93 -5.54 8.01 -9.83
N CYS A 94 -5.90 7.62 -8.62
CA CYS A 94 -5.09 6.73 -7.80
C CYS A 94 -5.81 5.41 -7.58
N LEU A 95 -5.02 4.36 -7.38
CA LEU A 95 -5.50 3.05 -7.01
C LEU A 95 -5.04 2.76 -5.57
N ALA A 96 -5.98 2.45 -4.70
CA ALA A 96 -5.67 2.12 -3.31
C ALA A 96 -6.11 0.70 -3.01
N ALA A 97 -5.25 -0.05 -2.34
CA ALA A 97 -5.52 -1.44 -2.00
C ALA A 97 -5.06 -1.73 -0.58
N VAL A 98 -5.49 -2.85 -0.04
CA VAL A 98 -5.13 -3.27 1.31
C VAL A 98 -4.73 -4.74 1.32
N ALA A 99 -3.65 -5.03 2.06
CA ALA A 99 -3.32 -6.38 2.48
C ALA A 99 -3.51 -6.41 3.98
N ALA A 100 -4.58 -7.05 4.43
CA ALA A 100 -5.04 -6.92 5.81
C ALA A 100 -4.41 -7.97 6.70
N HIS A 101 -3.62 -7.53 7.67
CA HIS A 101 -2.98 -8.36 8.69
C HIS A 101 -3.23 -7.80 10.08
N GLY A 102 -4.40 -7.17 10.26
CA GLY A 102 -4.85 -6.66 11.52
C GLY A 102 -5.97 -7.48 12.12
N THR A 103 -6.46 -7.02 13.26
CA THR A 103 -7.62 -7.61 13.92
C THR A 103 -8.87 -7.19 13.16
N GLY A 104 -9.80 -8.12 12.97
CA GLY A 104 -11.06 -7.83 12.28
C GLY A 104 -11.01 -8.07 10.78
N ASN A 105 -10.09 -7.43 10.07
CA ASN A 105 -9.87 -7.62 8.63
C ASN A 105 -11.13 -7.56 7.78
N ASP A 106 -12.05 -6.66 8.11
CA ASP A 106 -13.35 -6.60 7.46
C ASP A 106 -13.24 -6.24 5.98
N TRP A 107 -12.33 -5.33 5.64
CA TRP A 107 -12.11 -4.94 4.27
C TRP A 107 -11.59 -6.11 3.42
N ALA A 108 -10.66 -6.89 3.97
CA ALA A 108 -10.11 -8.03 3.26
C ALA A 108 -11.20 -9.08 2.98
N ARG A 109 -12.07 -9.35 3.94
CA ARG A 109 -13.19 -10.29 3.76
C ARG A 109 -14.17 -9.80 2.70
N THR A 110 -14.52 -8.52 2.77
CA THR A 110 -15.49 -7.92 1.85
C THR A 110 -14.95 -7.88 0.42
N LEU A 111 -13.68 -7.52 0.26
CA LEU A 111 -13.06 -7.34 -1.05
C LEU A 111 -12.37 -8.61 -1.56
N GLN A 112 -12.35 -9.69 -0.76
CA GLN A 112 -11.71 -10.96 -1.11
C GLN A 112 -10.23 -10.77 -1.50
N VAL A 113 -9.52 -9.96 -0.73
CA VAL A 113 -8.10 -9.69 -0.96
C VAL A 113 -7.26 -10.93 -0.63
N PRO A 114 -6.36 -11.37 -1.52
CA PRO A 114 -5.55 -12.55 -1.24
C PRO A 114 -4.61 -12.36 -0.07
N ASP A 115 -4.47 -13.39 0.79
CA ASP A 115 -3.52 -13.39 1.90
C ASP A 115 -2.12 -13.82 1.45
N ASP A 116 -2.04 -14.71 0.45
CA ASP A 116 -0.77 -15.23 -0.01
C ASP A 116 0.04 -14.15 -0.73
N PRO A 117 1.32 -13.92 -0.33
CA PRO A 117 2.14 -12.88 -0.95
C PRO A 117 2.32 -13.04 -2.46
N GLN A 118 2.46 -14.27 -2.95
CA GLN A 118 2.62 -14.52 -4.37
C GLN A 118 1.35 -14.15 -5.13
N HIS A 119 0.19 -14.50 -4.58
CA HIS A 119 -1.09 -14.19 -5.18
C HIS A 119 -1.35 -12.68 -5.16
N LEU A 120 -1.05 -12.03 -4.03
CA LEU A 120 -1.19 -10.58 -3.94
C LEU A 120 -0.29 -9.87 -4.95
N ALA A 121 0.97 -10.29 -5.06
CA ALA A 121 1.90 -9.71 -6.04
C ALA A 121 1.37 -9.89 -7.46
N ALA A 122 0.76 -11.03 -7.77
CA ALA A 122 0.14 -11.26 -9.08
C ALA A 122 -1.01 -10.28 -9.34
N CYS A 123 -1.83 -10.04 -8.32
CA CYS A 123 -2.94 -9.08 -8.43
C CYS A 123 -2.42 -7.66 -8.62
N MET A 124 -1.37 -7.28 -7.89
CA MET A 124 -0.76 -5.96 -8.02
C MET A 124 -0.18 -5.76 -9.41
N ALA A 125 0.45 -6.78 -9.98
CA ALA A 125 1.02 -6.71 -11.32
C ALA A 125 -0.06 -6.54 -12.39
N ARG A 126 -1.24 -7.12 -12.19
CA ARG A 126 -2.36 -7.01 -13.13
C ARG A 126 -3.18 -5.75 -12.94
N ALA A 127 -3.11 -5.14 -11.76
CA ALA A 127 -3.92 -3.95 -11.46
C ALA A 127 -3.41 -2.77 -12.27
N ARG A 128 -4.26 -2.25 -13.14
CA ARG A 128 -3.95 -1.09 -13.94
C ARG A 128 -4.91 0.02 -13.57
N GLY A 129 -4.38 1.19 -13.23
CA GLY A 129 -5.20 2.35 -12.94
C GLY A 129 -6.01 2.73 -14.16
N ARG A 130 -7.24 3.14 -13.94
CA ARG A 130 -8.11 3.63 -15.01
C ARG A 130 -8.44 5.08 -14.82
#